data_609565232f9f6637bba882a8a9a669c6
#
_entry.id   609565232f9f6637bba882a8a9a669c6
#
_cell.length_a   1.000
_cell.length_b   1.000
_cell.length_c   1.000
_cell.angle_alpha   90.00
_cell.angle_beta   90.00
_cell.angle_gamma   90.00
#
_symmetry.space_group_name_H-M   'P 1'
#
loop_
_entity.id
_entity.type
_entity.pdbx_description
1 polymer ?
#
loop_
_entity_poly.entity_id
_entity_poly.type
_entity_poly.pdbx_seq_one_letter_code
_entity_poly.pdbx_strand_id
1 'polypeptide(L)'
;PKIMYSELKKIIEQAWENRELLSEEPVRQAVRQVVELVDKGQLRTAEPVDPAKSEWKVNEWVKKAVILYFPIQPMRKMQAGELEWYDKMEVKHGYEELGVRVVPHAVARYGAYIAPGAILMPSYVNIGAYVGTGTMVDTWATVGSCAQIGKHVHLSGGVGIGGVLEPVQAAPVIIEDNCFIGSRSIVVEGAHVC
;
A
#
# COMPACT_ATOMS: atom_id res chain seq x y z
N PRO A 1 -11.84 22.20 -2.99
CA PRO A 1 -11.83 21.90 -4.42
C PRO A 1 -11.14 20.57 -4.63
N LYS A 2 -11.84 19.57 -5.21
CA LYS A 2 -11.19 18.34 -5.65
C LYS A 2 -10.22 18.75 -6.74
N ILE A 3 -8.92 18.76 -6.43
CA ILE A 3 -7.90 18.75 -7.47
C ILE A 3 -8.23 17.51 -8.30
N MET A 4 -8.49 17.70 -9.58
CA MET A 4 -8.85 16.57 -10.42
C MET A 4 -7.67 15.60 -10.47
N TYR A 5 -7.91 14.32 -10.36
CA TYR A 5 -6.86 13.29 -10.45
C TYR A 5 -6.02 13.42 -11.72
N SER A 6 -6.58 13.98 -12.79
CA SER A 6 -5.86 14.29 -14.02
C SER A 6 -4.73 15.30 -13.83
N GLU A 7 -4.90 16.31 -12.96
CA GLU A 7 -3.84 17.28 -12.66
C GLU A 7 -2.73 16.65 -11.81
N LEU A 8 -3.11 15.90 -10.78
CA LEU A 8 -2.15 15.15 -9.99
C LEU A 8 -1.33 14.18 -10.86
N LYS A 9 -2.00 13.43 -11.72
CA LYS A 9 -1.35 12.51 -12.66
C LYS A 9 -0.34 13.25 -13.54
N LYS A 10 -0.72 14.40 -14.10
CA LYS A 10 0.18 15.20 -14.94
C LYS A 10 1.46 15.60 -14.20
N ILE A 11 1.32 16.10 -12.97
CA ILE A 11 2.47 16.51 -12.15
C ILE A 11 3.37 15.30 -11.84
N ILE A 12 2.79 14.16 -11.46
CA ILE A 12 3.52 12.94 -11.17
C ILE A 12 4.29 12.44 -12.40
N GLU A 13 3.65 12.40 -13.56
CA GLU A 13 4.29 11.96 -14.80
C GLU A 13 5.46 12.89 -15.19
N GLN A 14 5.30 14.20 -15.03
CA GLN A 14 6.38 15.16 -15.27
C GLN A 14 7.56 14.96 -14.31
N ALA A 15 7.29 14.77 -13.02
CA ALA A 15 8.33 14.52 -12.04
C ALA A 15 9.00 13.14 -12.23
N TRP A 16 8.27 12.17 -12.78
CA TRP A 16 8.84 10.88 -13.15
C TRP A 16 9.89 11.01 -14.25
N GLU A 17 9.60 11.79 -15.27
CA GLU A 17 10.53 12.05 -16.40
C GLU A 17 11.67 12.98 -16.00
N ASN A 18 11.43 13.94 -15.11
CA ASN A 18 12.45 14.87 -14.62
C ASN A 18 12.41 14.95 -13.09
N ARG A 19 13.33 14.20 -12.46
CA ARG A 19 13.43 14.12 -10.99
C ARG A 19 13.88 15.42 -10.32
N GLU A 20 14.47 16.36 -11.04
CA GLU A 20 14.86 17.67 -10.51
C GLU A 20 13.63 18.47 -10.04
N LEU A 21 12.46 18.24 -10.63
CA LEU A 21 11.21 18.84 -10.22
C LEU A 21 10.81 18.51 -8.78
N LEU A 22 11.34 17.45 -8.18
CA LEU A 22 11.13 17.10 -6.76
C LEU A 22 11.74 18.15 -5.81
N SER A 23 12.60 19.06 -6.31
CA SER A 23 13.06 20.22 -5.53
C SER A 23 11.97 21.27 -5.32
N GLU A 24 10.92 21.26 -6.13
CA GLU A 24 9.83 22.20 -6.08
C GLU A 24 8.75 21.76 -5.07
N GLU A 25 8.36 22.67 -4.16
CA GLU A 25 7.36 22.33 -3.14
C GLU A 25 6.00 21.91 -3.69
N PRO A 26 5.44 22.56 -4.74
CA PRO A 26 4.17 22.11 -5.31
C PRO A 26 4.21 20.66 -5.84
N VAL A 27 5.35 20.23 -6.37
CA VAL A 27 5.54 18.86 -6.86
C VAL A 27 5.59 17.88 -5.69
N ARG A 28 6.34 18.20 -4.63
CA ARG A 28 6.36 17.38 -3.41
C ARG A 28 4.98 17.26 -2.77
N GLN A 29 4.21 18.36 -2.74
CA GLN A 29 2.85 18.33 -2.23
C GLN A 29 1.92 17.45 -3.06
N ALA A 30 2.04 17.47 -4.39
CA ALA A 30 1.29 16.57 -5.26
C ALA A 30 1.62 15.09 -4.98
N VAL A 31 2.89 14.75 -4.81
CA VAL A 31 3.31 13.40 -4.43
C VAL A 31 2.71 12.99 -3.09
N ARG A 32 2.81 13.85 -2.07
CA ARG A 32 2.22 13.59 -0.74
C ARG A 32 0.71 13.41 -0.81
N GLN A 33 0.03 14.21 -1.61
CA GLN A 33 -1.42 14.12 -1.78
C GLN A 33 -1.84 12.79 -2.41
N VAL A 34 -1.11 12.31 -3.41
CA VAL A 34 -1.38 10.99 -4.00
C VAL A 34 -1.19 9.89 -2.98
N VAL A 35 -0.11 9.91 -2.21
CA VAL A 35 0.15 8.90 -1.16
C VAL A 35 -0.94 8.96 -0.08
N GLU A 36 -1.41 10.15 0.31
CA GLU A 36 -2.54 10.29 1.24
C GLU A 36 -3.83 9.67 0.69
N LEU A 37 -4.12 9.88 -0.59
CA LEU A 37 -5.29 9.27 -1.24
C LEU A 37 -5.19 7.75 -1.30
N VAL A 38 -3.97 7.22 -1.48
CA VAL A 38 -3.70 5.78 -1.39
C VAL A 38 -3.88 5.28 0.05
N ASP A 39 -3.36 6.00 1.03
CA ASP A 39 -3.54 5.68 2.46
C ASP A 39 -5.01 5.60 2.87
N LYS A 40 -5.85 6.43 2.29
CA LYS A 40 -7.31 6.47 2.51
C LYS A 40 -8.11 5.53 1.62
N GLY A 41 -7.48 4.77 0.73
CA GLY A 41 -8.14 3.85 -0.19
C GLY A 41 -8.93 4.54 -1.31
N GLN A 42 -8.73 5.84 -1.52
CA GLN A 42 -9.41 6.62 -2.58
C GLN A 42 -8.70 6.50 -3.93
N LEU A 43 -7.41 6.21 -3.91
CA LEU A 43 -6.62 5.80 -5.07
C LEU A 43 -5.98 4.45 -4.78
N ARG A 44 -5.80 3.65 -5.83
CA ARG A 44 -5.18 2.32 -5.73
C ARG A 44 -4.12 2.15 -6.80
N THR A 45 -3.08 1.39 -6.50
CA THR A 45 -2.03 1.01 -7.47
C THR A 45 -2.53 0.03 -8.52
N ALA A 46 -3.55 -0.75 -8.18
CA ALA A 46 -4.41 -1.46 -9.12
C ALA A 46 -5.82 -1.55 -8.56
N GLU A 47 -6.81 -1.54 -9.43
CA GLU A 47 -8.22 -1.56 -9.06
C GLU A 47 -9.02 -2.51 -9.94
N PRO A 48 -10.09 -3.14 -9.39
CA PRO A 48 -10.97 -3.97 -10.20
C PRO A 48 -11.77 -3.10 -11.19
N VAL A 49 -11.83 -3.55 -12.43
CA VAL A 49 -12.64 -2.91 -13.49
C VAL A 49 -13.94 -3.67 -13.69
N ASP A 50 -13.85 -4.99 -13.80
CA ASP A 50 -15.00 -5.88 -13.86
C ASP A 50 -14.76 -7.06 -12.89
N PRO A 51 -15.27 -6.95 -11.64
CA PRO A 51 -15.12 -8.01 -10.65
C PRO A 51 -15.69 -9.37 -11.10
N ALA A 52 -16.73 -9.36 -11.93
CA ALA A 52 -17.33 -10.60 -12.42
C ALA A 52 -16.42 -11.37 -13.39
N LYS A 53 -15.45 -10.68 -13.98
CA LYS A 53 -14.47 -11.27 -14.91
C LYS A 53 -13.05 -11.29 -14.37
N SER A 54 -12.86 -10.92 -13.10
CA SER A 54 -11.53 -10.74 -12.51
C SER A 54 -10.61 -9.83 -13.33
N GLU A 55 -11.20 -8.79 -13.95
CA GLU A 55 -10.46 -7.80 -14.71
C GLU A 55 -9.97 -6.68 -13.83
N TRP A 56 -8.68 -6.36 -13.92
CA TRP A 56 -8.01 -5.34 -13.12
C TRP A 56 -7.24 -4.36 -13.99
N LYS A 57 -7.18 -3.13 -13.53
CA LYS A 57 -6.41 -2.06 -14.15
C LYS A 57 -5.27 -1.64 -13.24
N VAL A 58 -4.05 -1.65 -13.75
CA VAL A 58 -2.89 -1.10 -13.06
C VAL A 58 -2.83 0.41 -13.28
N ASN A 59 -2.71 1.15 -12.18
CA ASN A 59 -2.55 2.60 -12.20
C ASN A 59 -1.06 2.94 -12.02
N GLU A 60 -0.30 2.86 -13.10
CA GLU A 60 1.16 3.08 -13.09
C GLU A 60 1.54 4.43 -12.47
N TRP A 61 0.78 5.49 -12.78
CA TRP A 61 1.06 6.81 -12.25
C TRP A 61 0.96 6.89 -10.72
N VAL A 62 0.09 6.09 -10.12
CA VAL A 62 -0.02 5.97 -8.66
C VAL A 62 1.20 5.26 -8.09
N LYS A 63 1.66 4.20 -8.73
CA LYS A 63 2.92 3.53 -8.36
C LYS A 63 4.11 4.48 -8.49
N LYS A 64 4.17 5.28 -9.57
CA LYS A 64 5.19 6.32 -9.75
C LYS A 64 5.20 7.29 -8.56
N ALA A 65 4.03 7.76 -8.12
CA ALA A 65 3.94 8.63 -6.95
C ALA A 65 4.47 7.96 -5.68
N VAL A 66 4.16 6.69 -5.45
CA VAL A 66 4.69 5.94 -4.31
C VAL A 66 6.23 5.87 -4.37
N ILE A 67 6.80 5.62 -5.52
CA ILE A 67 8.27 5.61 -5.71
C ILE A 67 8.86 7.01 -5.46
N LEU A 68 8.22 8.07 -5.99
CA LEU A 68 8.67 9.45 -5.82
C LEU A 68 8.55 9.95 -4.37
N TYR A 69 7.75 9.29 -3.55
CA TYR A 69 7.62 9.64 -2.13
C TYR A 69 8.88 9.35 -1.32
N PHE A 70 9.64 8.30 -1.67
CA PHE A 70 10.85 7.93 -0.95
C PHE A 70 11.93 9.03 -0.95
N PRO A 71 12.33 9.60 -2.11
CA PRO A 71 13.40 10.60 -2.13
C PRO A 71 13.01 11.93 -1.46
N ILE A 72 11.74 12.25 -1.30
CA ILE A 72 11.31 13.50 -0.66
C ILE A 72 11.13 13.39 0.86
N GLN A 73 11.26 12.20 1.42
CA GLN A 73 11.15 11.96 2.86
C GLN A 73 12.55 11.88 3.49
N PRO A 74 12.82 12.67 4.56
CA PRO A 74 14.09 12.61 5.27
C PRO A 74 14.18 11.37 6.15
N MET A 75 15.38 10.84 6.30
CA MET A 75 15.67 9.83 7.32
C MET A 75 15.48 10.44 8.71
N ARG A 76 14.84 9.73 9.60
CA ARG A 76 14.62 10.15 10.99
C ARG A 76 14.66 8.98 11.97
N LYS A 77 15.06 9.28 13.18
CA LYS A 77 14.95 8.36 14.30
C LYS A 77 13.48 8.28 14.75
N MET A 78 13.01 7.07 14.99
CA MET A 78 11.72 6.78 15.61
C MET A 78 11.96 5.91 16.84
N GLN A 79 11.21 6.16 17.92
CA GLN A 79 11.39 5.43 19.17
C GLN A 79 10.05 5.18 19.86
N ALA A 80 9.88 4.01 20.43
CA ALA A 80 8.74 3.64 21.25
C ALA A 80 9.23 2.76 22.42
N GLY A 81 9.34 3.33 23.60
CA GLY A 81 9.95 2.65 24.75
C GLY A 81 11.39 2.25 24.45
N GLU A 82 11.68 0.99 24.60
CA GLU A 82 13.01 0.41 24.31
C GLU A 82 13.25 0.15 22.82
N LEU A 83 12.23 0.25 21.98
CA LEU A 83 12.34 -0.02 20.56
C LEU A 83 12.75 1.24 19.79
N GLU A 84 13.67 1.08 18.86
CA GLU A 84 14.20 2.17 18.05
C GLU A 84 14.28 1.76 16.57
N TRP A 85 13.97 2.71 15.69
CA TRP A 85 14.10 2.57 14.25
C TRP A 85 14.75 3.81 13.65
N TYR A 86 15.35 3.64 12.48
CA TYR A 86 15.88 4.73 11.67
C TYR A 86 15.41 4.56 10.23
N ASP A 87 14.37 5.31 9.84
CA ASP A 87 13.72 5.18 8.54
C ASP A 87 13.13 6.52 8.09
N LYS A 88 12.73 6.58 6.86
CA LYS A 88 12.10 7.76 6.24
C LYS A 88 10.57 7.64 6.15
N MET A 89 10.01 6.44 6.23
CA MET A 89 8.57 6.23 6.12
C MET A 89 7.88 6.36 7.47
N GLU A 90 6.75 7.06 7.47
CA GLU A 90 5.88 7.08 8.62
C GLU A 90 5.17 5.75 8.79
N VAL A 91 4.86 5.38 10.01
CA VAL A 91 3.98 4.26 10.30
C VAL A 91 2.53 4.75 10.39
N LYS A 92 1.61 3.88 10.03
CA LYS A 92 0.18 4.17 10.12
C LYS A 92 -0.28 4.20 11.58
N HIS A 93 -1.16 5.12 11.88
CA HIS A 93 -1.76 5.33 13.19
C HIS A 93 -3.28 5.44 13.09
N GLY A 94 -3.96 5.60 14.24
CA GLY A 94 -5.40 5.87 14.28
C GLY A 94 -6.26 4.63 14.02
N TYR A 95 -5.80 3.47 14.42
CA TYR A 95 -6.50 2.20 14.13
C TYR A 95 -7.87 2.09 14.80
N GLU A 96 -8.07 2.70 15.96
CA GLU A 96 -9.36 2.73 16.64
C GLU A 96 -10.40 3.47 15.81
N GLU A 97 -10.06 4.66 15.34
CA GLU A 97 -10.93 5.50 14.50
C GLU A 97 -11.17 4.86 13.11
N LEU A 98 -10.18 4.12 12.63
CA LEU A 98 -10.29 3.38 11.37
C LEU A 98 -11.12 2.09 11.50
N GLY A 99 -11.44 1.66 12.73
CA GLY A 99 -12.16 0.42 12.96
C GLY A 99 -11.35 -0.83 12.60
N VAL A 100 -10.04 -0.80 12.79
CA VAL A 100 -9.12 -1.89 12.48
C VAL A 100 -8.55 -2.46 13.77
N ARG A 101 -8.65 -3.77 13.95
CA ARG A 101 -7.99 -4.45 15.08
C ARG A 101 -6.53 -4.71 14.73
N VAL A 102 -5.62 -4.22 15.56
CA VAL A 102 -4.17 -4.36 15.35
C VAL A 102 -3.51 -4.90 16.61
N VAL A 103 -2.86 -6.03 16.47
CA VAL A 103 -2.17 -6.71 17.58
C VAL A 103 -0.70 -6.31 17.59
N PRO A 104 -0.11 -5.94 18.75
CA PRO A 104 1.34 -5.69 18.84
C PRO A 104 2.13 -6.97 18.46
N HIS A 105 3.16 -6.90 17.65
CA HIS A 105 3.81 -5.74 17.04
C HIS A 105 3.50 -5.58 15.54
N ALA A 106 2.25 -5.60 15.14
CA ALA A 106 1.91 -5.35 13.75
C ALA A 106 2.34 -3.94 13.34
N VAL A 107 2.83 -3.78 12.13
CA VAL A 107 3.21 -2.50 11.53
C VAL A 107 2.62 -2.39 10.13
N ALA A 108 1.89 -1.32 9.88
CA ALA A 108 1.58 -0.87 8.53
C ALA A 108 2.29 0.47 8.29
N ARG A 109 2.88 0.64 7.12
CA ARG A 109 3.41 1.94 6.71
C ARG A 109 2.28 2.89 6.32
N TYR A 110 2.45 4.18 6.57
CA TYR A 110 1.61 5.21 5.96
C TYR A 110 1.64 5.07 4.44
N GLY A 111 0.48 5.23 3.79
CA GLY A 111 0.32 4.93 2.37
C GLY A 111 -0.17 3.50 2.08
N ALA A 112 -0.41 2.70 3.11
CA ALA A 112 -1.13 1.44 3.00
C ALA A 112 -2.58 1.63 3.49
N TYR A 113 -3.56 1.22 2.70
CA TYR A 113 -4.95 1.25 3.11
C TYR A 113 -5.35 -0.05 3.81
N ILE A 114 -5.89 0.09 5.01
CA ILE A 114 -6.45 -1.02 5.80
C ILE A 114 -7.92 -0.70 6.05
N ALA A 115 -8.81 -1.50 5.49
CA ALA A 115 -10.25 -1.26 5.57
C ALA A 115 -10.80 -1.52 6.98
N PRO A 116 -11.86 -0.80 7.39
CA PRO A 116 -12.59 -1.12 8.62
C PRO A 116 -12.99 -2.59 8.68
N GLY A 117 -12.86 -3.20 9.86
CA GLY A 117 -13.14 -4.62 10.07
C GLY A 117 -12.00 -5.57 9.71
N ALA A 118 -10.90 -5.09 9.14
CA ALA A 118 -9.69 -5.89 8.97
C ALA A 118 -8.99 -6.14 10.30
N ILE A 119 -8.21 -7.22 10.34
CA ILE A 119 -7.43 -7.62 11.51
C ILE A 119 -5.97 -7.80 11.09
N LEU A 120 -5.07 -7.09 11.74
CA LEU A 120 -3.63 -7.28 11.63
C LEU A 120 -3.13 -7.99 12.90
N MET A 121 -2.81 -9.27 12.79
CA MET A 121 -1.99 -9.95 13.78
C MET A 121 -0.55 -9.39 13.66
N PRO A 122 0.42 -9.75 14.54
CA PRO A 122 1.80 -9.29 14.37
C PRO A 122 2.31 -9.59 12.96
N SER A 123 2.30 -8.57 12.12
CA SER A 123 2.46 -8.68 10.67
C SER A 123 2.99 -7.37 10.10
N TYR A 124 3.25 -7.34 8.80
CA TYR A 124 3.76 -6.14 8.14
C TYR A 124 2.97 -5.85 6.85
N VAL A 125 2.55 -4.59 6.69
CA VAL A 125 1.89 -4.11 5.46
C VAL A 125 2.67 -2.92 4.92
N ASN A 126 3.17 -3.07 3.68
CA ASN A 126 3.99 -2.06 3.05
C ASN A 126 3.16 -0.98 2.33
N ILE A 127 3.82 0.15 2.05
CA ILE A 127 3.23 1.29 1.33
C ILE A 127 2.64 0.88 -0.02
N GLY A 128 1.55 1.50 -0.41
CA GLY A 128 0.85 1.23 -1.66
C GLY A 128 -0.10 0.04 -1.62
N ALA A 129 -0.05 -0.77 -0.57
CA ALA A 129 -0.93 -1.93 -0.41
C ALA A 129 -2.37 -1.52 -0.07
N TYR A 130 -3.30 -2.38 -0.42
CA TYR A 130 -4.72 -2.28 -0.11
C TYR A 130 -5.18 -3.57 0.57
N VAL A 131 -5.76 -3.47 1.76
CA VAL A 131 -6.31 -4.61 2.50
C VAL A 131 -7.80 -4.39 2.72
N GLY A 132 -8.62 -5.26 2.14
CA GLY A 132 -10.08 -5.15 2.17
C GLY A 132 -10.70 -5.48 3.53
N THR A 133 -11.98 -5.09 3.68
CA THR A 133 -12.74 -5.31 4.92
C THR A 133 -12.84 -6.79 5.26
N GLY A 134 -12.83 -7.13 6.55
CA GLY A 134 -12.95 -8.50 7.05
C GLY A 134 -11.75 -9.40 6.76
N THR A 135 -10.69 -8.88 6.16
CA THR A 135 -9.46 -9.62 5.89
C THR A 135 -8.61 -9.73 7.14
N MET A 136 -8.04 -10.91 7.36
CA MET A 136 -7.04 -11.13 8.40
C MET A 136 -5.66 -11.29 7.77
N VAL A 137 -4.72 -10.46 8.20
CA VAL A 137 -3.29 -10.64 7.97
C VAL A 137 -2.72 -11.28 9.22
N ASP A 138 -2.50 -12.60 9.16
CA ASP A 138 -2.16 -13.41 10.33
C ASP A 138 -0.69 -13.25 10.73
N THR A 139 -0.31 -13.95 11.79
CA THR A 139 0.98 -13.80 12.48
C THR A 139 2.16 -14.02 11.54
N TRP A 140 3.05 -13.05 11.51
CA TRP A 140 4.25 -13.00 10.66
C TRP A 140 3.99 -13.03 9.15
N ALA A 141 2.74 -12.83 8.73
CA ALA A 141 2.46 -12.59 7.32
C ALA A 141 2.92 -11.19 6.89
N THR A 142 3.25 -11.06 5.63
CA THR A 142 3.64 -9.78 5.02
C THR A 142 2.77 -9.49 3.81
N VAL A 143 2.35 -8.24 3.69
CA VAL A 143 1.71 -7.69 2.48
C VAL A 143 2.70 -6.72 1.87
N GLY A 144 3.27 -7.11 0.74
CA GLY A 144 4.30 -6.34 0.04
C GLY A 144 3.75 -5.05 -0.58
N SER A 145 4.67 -4.19 -1.01
CA SER A 145 4.33 -2.91 -1.62
C SER A 145 3.37 -3.07 -2.80
N CYS A 146 2.36 -2.22 -2.83
CA CYS A 146 1.34 -2.15 -3.89
C CYS A 146 0.40 -3.36 -4.00
N ALA A 147 0.58 -4.41 -3.20
CA ALA A 147 -0.28 -5.60 -3.25
C ALA A 147 -1.74 -5.25 -2.94
N GLN A 148 -2.65 -5.93 -3.63
CA GLN A 148 -4.08 -5.69 -3.52
C GLN A 148 -4.74 -6.93 -2.93
N ILE A 149 -5.23 -6.82 -1.70
CA ILE A 149 -5.91 -7.88 -0.98
C ILE A 149 -7.38 -7.54 -0.87
N GLY A 150 -8.23 -8.43 -1.34
CA GLY A 150 -9.68 -8.25 -1.34
C GLY A 150 -10.32 -8.32 0.05
N LYS A 151 -11.64 -8.48 0.05
CA LYS A 151 -12.46 -8.59 1.26
C LYS A 151 -12.49 -10.05 1.75
N HIS A 152 -12.59 -10.23 3.08
CA HIS A 152 -12.75 -11.55 3.68
C HIS A 152 -11.70 -12.56 3.25
N VAL A 153 -10.49 -12.09 3.02
CA VAL A 153 -9.31 -12.91 2.72
C VAL A 153 -8.65 -13.33 4.02
N HIS A 154 -8.16 -14.56 4.08
CA HIS A 154 -7.30 -15.01 5.16
C HIS A 154 -5.88 -15.26 4.62
N LEU A 155 -4.94 -14.42 5.04
CA LEU A 155 -3.52 -14.65 4.83
C LEU A 155 -2.98 -15.32 6.09
N SER A 156 -2.78 -16.64 6.02
CA SER A 156 -2.40 -17.45 7.17
C SER A 156 -0.98 -17.15 7.67
N GLY A 157 -0.61 -17.70 8.80
CA GLY A 157 0.68 -17.40 9.44
C GLY A 157 1.87 -17.61 8.52
N GLY A 158 2.75 -16.62 8.48
CA GLY A 158 3.97 -16.64 7.67
C GLY A 158 3.77 -16.51 6.16
N VAL A 159 2.56 -16.17 5.69
CA VAL A 159 2.31 -15.91 4.26
C VAL A 159 3.14 -14.72 3.80
N GLY A 160 3.82 -14.86 2.68
CA GLY A 160 4.57 -13.80 2.02
C GLY A 160 3.87 -13.37 0.73
N ILE A 161 3.20 -12.22 0.76
CA ILE A 161 2.71 -11.54 -0.44
C ILE A 161 3.79 -10.58 -0.90
N GLY A 162 4.41 -10.88 -2.04
CA GLY A 162 5.52 -10.09 -2.57
C GLY A 162 5.11 -8.68 -2.99
N GLY A 163 6.03 -7.74 -2.82
CA GLY A 163 5.88 -6.38 -3.30
C GLY A 163 6.27 -6.27 -4.77
N VAL A 164 5.54 -5.47 -5.53
CA VAL A 164 5.86 -5.12 -6.91
C VAL A 164 5.80 -3.61 -7.06
N LEU A 165 6.88 -2.95 -6.66
CA LEU A 165 7.04 -1.51 -6.81
C LEU A 165 7.74 -1.17 -8.13
N GLU A 166 8.80 -1.88 -8.43
CA GLU A 166 9.55 -1.78 -9.69
C GLU A 166 9.66 -3.14 -10.37
N PRO A 167 9.58 -3.20 -11.71
CA PRO A 167 9.28 -2.09 -12.62
C PRO A 167 7.84 -1.57 -12.49
N VAL A 168 7.67 -0.27 -12.74
CA VAL A 168 6.41 0.44 -12.45
C VAL A 168 5.22 -0.06 -13.25
N GLN A 169 5.46 -0.57 -14.46
CA GLN A 169 4.42 -1.13 -15.33
C GLN A 169 3.96 -2.54 -14.91
N ALA A 170 4.73 -3.23 -14.08
CA ALA A 170 4.37 -4.57 -13.64
C ALA A 170 3.13 -4.55 -12.73
N ALA A 171 2.25 -5.50 -12.93
CA ALA A 171 1.08 -5.66 -12.07
C ALA A 171 1.50 -6.04 -10.65
N PRO A 172 0.89 -5.44 -9.62
CA PRO A 172 1.07 -5.91 -8.24
C PRO A 172 0.45 -7.30 -8.07
N VAL A 173 0.80 -7.97 -6.97
CA VAL A 173 0.09 -9.17 -6.55
C VAL A 173 -1.34 -8.81 -6.20
N ILE A 174 -2.29 -9.60 -6.70
CA ILE A 174 -3.72 -9.44 -6.47
C ILE A 174 -4.26 -10.72 -5.84
N ILE A 175 -4.89 -10.59 -4.68
CA ILE A 175 -5.64 -11.67 -4.02
C ILE A 175 -7.08 -11.19 -3.95
N GLU A 176 -7.98 -11.85 -4.68
CA GLU A 176 -9.38 -11.46 -4.73
C GLU A 176 -10.16 -11.83 -3.47
N ASP A 177 -11.42 -11.41 -3.42
CA ASP A 177 -12.30 -11.60 -2.26
C ASP A 177 -12.46 -13.08 -1.90
N ASN A 178 -12.57 -13.37 -0.61
CA ASN A 178 -12.85 -14.69 -0.04
C ASN A 178 -11.75 -15.75 -0.26
N CYS A 179 -10.57 -15.36 -0.71
CA CYS A 179 -9.44 -16.29 -0.83
C CYS A 179 -8.88 -16.69 0.53
N PHE A 180 -8.44 -17.93 0.61
CA PHE A 180 -7.67 -18.46 1.74
C PHE A 180 -6.27 -18.84 1.26
N ILE A 181 -5.24 -18.18 1.79
CA ILE A 181 -3.84 -18.48 1.49
C ILE A 181 -3.24 -19.24 2.66
N GLY A 182 -2.83 -20.48 2.41
CA GLY A 182 -2.32 -21.37 3.45
C GLY A 182 -1.00 -20.89 4.07
N SER A 183 -0.74 -21.30 5.30
CA SER A 183 0.44 -20.87 6.07
C SER A 183 1.75 -21.05 5.29
N ARG A 184 2.61 -20.05 5.34
CA ARG A 184 3.94 -19.99 4.70
C ARG A 184 3.94 -20.09 3.18
N SER A 185 2.77 -19.93 2.55
CA SER A 185 2.70 -19.77 1.09
C SER A 185 3.32 -18.43 0.66
N ILE A 186 3.99 -18.44 -0.47
CA ILE A 186 4.60 -17.26 -1.08
C ILE A 186 3.87 -16.97 -2.40
N VAL A 187 3.38 -15.76 -2.56
CA VAL A 187 2.72 -15.29 -3.79
C VAL A 187 3.45 -14.03 -4.25
N VAL A 188 4.10 -14.10 -5.41
CA VAL A 188 5.04 -13.07 -5.89
C VAL A 188 4.85 -12.74 -7.37
N GLU A 189 5.58 -11.74 -7.83
CA GLU A 189 5.73 -11.38 -9.27
C GLU A 189 4.41 -11.09 -9.99
N GLY A 190 3.52 -10.39 -9.31
CA GLY A 190 2.26 -10.00 -9.93
C GLY A 190 1.27 -11.13 -10.14
N ALA A 191 1.41 -12.24 -9.41
CA ALA A 191 0.44 -13.33 -9.44
C ALA A 191 -0.95 -12.82 -9.03
N HIS A 192 -1.96 -13.36 -9.69
CA HIS A 192 -3.36 -13.04 -9.47
C HIS A 192 -4.09 -14.31 -8.99
N VAL A 193 -4.64 -14.25 -7.78
CA VAL A 193 -5.38 -15.35 -7.14
C VAL A 193 -6.83 -14.94 -7.01
N CYS A 194 -7.74 -15.74 -7.53
CA CYS A 194 -9.19 -15.53 -7.51
C CYS A 194 -9.96 -16.80 -7.07
#